data_7a190c48e6e795c5c8b4afa715fe9a14
#
_entry.id   7a190c48e6e795c5c8b4afa715fe9a14
#
_cell.length_a   1.000
_cell.length_b   1.000
_cell.length_c   1.000
_cell.angle_alpha   90.00
_cell.angle_beta   90.00
_cell.angle_gamma   90.00
#
_symmetry.space_group_name_H-M   'P 1'
#
loop_
_entity.id
_entity.type
_entity.pdbx_description
1 polymer ?
#
loop_
_entity_poly.entity_id
_entity_poly.type
_entity_poly.pdbx_seq_one_letter_code
_entity_poly.pdbx_strand_id
1 'polypeptide(L)'
;KEKVSCDHVWGFNMDEWSDAEGNTLPGDAPGSFQNAMEEAFYDRLGELTVPPEQRYFATRERLEQYPGKIAELRAEGAKLVVVYGIGRALHIAFWEPTFAAEYENADEWKKATHRIGARLHPLTIEQNAITSFKSRTTLVPAWANTIGPGLFLEADYGIGGADGVLGRGMQWQGFSLWSALHYGPDPWVPASYMPTLPGRLFYHRELAGPLEPECN
;
A
#
# COMPACT_ATOMS: atom_id res chain seq x y z
N LYS A 1 21.16 19.84 1.75
CA LYS A 1 19.93 19.20 1.25
C LYS A 1 19.53 19.92 0.00
N GLU A 2 19.34 19.21 -1.11
CA GLU A 2 18.82 19.77 -2.35
C GLU A 2 17.34 20.14 -2.13
N LYS A 3 16.94 21.31 -2.62
CA LYS A 3 15.55 21.73 -2.64
C LYS A 3 14.97 21.29 -3.98
N VAL A 4 14.13 20.27 -3.95
CA VAL A 4 13.44 19.75 -5.14
C VAL A 4 11.97 20.13 -5.03
N SER A 5 11.45 20.86 -6.02
CA SER A 5 10.03 21.16 -6.13
C SER A 5 9.25 19.91 -6.53
N CYS A 6 8.09 19.73 -5.94
CA CYS A 6 7.14 18.67 -6.26
C CYS A 6 5.93 19.18 -7.07
N ASP A 7 6.02 20.36 -7.69
CA ASP A 7 4.95 20.97 -8.49
C ASP A 7 4.55 20.14 -9.72
N HIS A 8 5.44 19.29 -10.21
CA HIS A 8 5.24 18.36 -11.32
C HIS A 8 4.82 16.95 -10.88
N VAL A 9 4.67 16.72 -9.58
CA VAL A 9 4.33 15.41 -9.01
C VAL A 9 2.82 15.30 -8.83
N TRP A 10 2.26 14.14 -9.18
CA TRP A 10 0.88 13.75 -8.88
C TRP A 10 0.92 12.66 -7.80
N GLY A 11 0.23 12.89 -6.69
CA GLY A 11 0.15 11.96 -5.57
C GLY A 11 -1.15 11.16 -5.62
N PHE A 12 -1.04 9.84 -5.50
CA PHE A 12 -2.18 8.92 -5.45
C PHE A 12 -2.04 8.06 -4.19
N ASN A 13 -2.88 8.32 -3.18
CA ASN A 13 -2.91 7.45 -2.01
C ASN A 13 -3.42 6.06 -2.39
N MET A 14 -2.75 5.04 -1.88
CA MET A 14 -3.06 3.66 -2.25
C MET A 14 -4.37 3.16 -1.65
N ASP A 15 -4.75 3.69 -0.50
CA ASP A 15 -5.91 3.23 0.27
C ASP A 15 -6.45 4.30 1.24
N GLU A 16 -7.65 4.06 1.76
CA GLU A 16 -8.27 4.82 2.84
C GLU A 16 -9.27 3.94 3.60
N TRP A 17 -9.42 4.17 4.89
CA TRP A 17 -10.44 3.55 5.71
C TRP A 17 -11.85 3.84 5.19
N SER A 18 -12.72 2.83 5.17
CA SER A 18 -14.10 3.00 4.74
C SER A 18 -15.07 2.15 5.56
N ASP A 19 -16.37 2.32 5.29
CA ASP A 19 -17.39 1.33 5.59
C ASP A 19 -17.52 0.29 4.45
N ALA A 20 -18.47 -0.62 4.55
CA ALA A 20 -18.71 -1.66 3.55
C ALA A 20 -19.17 -1.08 2.20
N GLU A 21 -19.79 0.09 2.20
CA GLU A 21 -20.26 0.82 1.02
C GLU A 21 -19.17 1.69 0.40
N GLY A 22 -18.00 1.79 1.05
CA GLY A 22 -16.86 2.57 0.60
C GLY A 22 -16.88 4.05 1.01
N ASN A 23 -17.78 4.44 1.93
CA ASN A 23 -17.78 5.80 2.45
C ASN A 23 -16.59 5.97 3.40
N THR A 24 -15.78 6.99 3.18
CA THR A 24 -14.59 7.31 3.98
C THR A 24 -14.91 8.32 5.08
N LEU A 25 -14.01 8.41 6.06
CA LEU A 25 -14.02 9.53 6.99
C LEU A 25 -13.77 10.85 6.23
N PRO A 26 -14.19 12.01 6.80
CA PRO A 26 -13.73 13.30 6.30
C PRO A 26 -12.21 13.35 6.21
N GLY A 27 -11.69 13.99 5.17
CA GLY A 27 -10.24 14.00 4.89
C GLY A 27 -9.39 14.62 5.99
N ASP A 28 -9.96 15.52 6.79
CA ASP A 28 -9.32 16.15 7.95
C ASP A 28 -9.59 15.41 9.28
N ALA A 29 -10.31 14.28 9.23
CA ALA A 29 -10.60 13.52 10.45
C ALA A 29 -9.33 12.85 10.99
N PRO A 30 -9.11 12.92 12.32
CA PRO A 30 -8.03 12.19 12.95
C PRO A 30 -8.11 10.69 12.65
N GLY A 31 -7.03 10.14 12.09
CA GLY A 31 -6.94 8.72 11.75
C GLY A 31 -7.27 8.38 10.30
N SER A 32 -7.73 9.33 9.47
CA SER A 32 -7.76 9.14 8.02
C SER A 32 -6.33 9.12 7.45
N PHE A 33 -6.12 8.37 6.39
CA PHE A 33 -4.83 8.40 5.69
C PHE A 33 -4.63 9.70 4.93
N GLN A 34 -5.71 10.34 4.49
CA GLN A 34 -5.64 11.68 3.91
C GLN A 34 -5.01 12.66 4.92
N ASN A 35 -5.56 12.76 6.14
CA ASN A 35 -5.01 13.65 7.16
C ASN A 35 -3.55 13.30 7.48
N ALA A 36 -3.23 12.01 7.60
CA ALA A 36 -1.87 11.56 7.86
C ALA A 36 -0.89 11.98 6.75
N MET A 37 -1.29 11.90 5.48
CA MET A 37 -0.46 12.34 4.35
C MET A 37 -0.31 13.85 4.28
N GLU A 38 -1.38 14.60 4.56
CA GLU A 38 -1.29 16.07 4.62
C GLU A 38 -0.27 16.48 5.71
N GLU A 39 -0.42 16.01 6.94
CA GLU A 39 0.45 16.38 8.06
C GLU A 39 1.89 15.85 7.95
N ALA A 40 2.06 14.59 7.51
CA ALA A 40 3.36 13.93 7.52
C ALA A 40 4.22 14.23 6.30
N PHE A 41 3.61 14.58 5.17
CA PHE A 41 4.30 14.74 3.90
C PHE A 41 4.04 16.11 3.27
N TYR A 42 2.82 16.44 2.86
CA TYR A 42 2.56 17.63 2.07
C TYR A 42 2.86 18.94 2.82
N ASP A 43 2.41 19.08 4.06
CA ASP A 43 2.65 20.26 4.87
C ASP A 43 4.13 20.46 5.19
N ARG A 44 4.87 19.35 5.34
CA ARG A 44 6.31 19.40 5.65
C ARG A 44 7.19 19.83 4.48
N LEU A 45 6.69 19.72 3.26
CA LEU A 45 7.36 20.21 2.08
C LEU A 45 7.21 21.73 1.90
N GLY A 46 6.21 22.36 2.55
CA GLY A 46 5.95 23.79 2.46
C GLY A 46 5.75 24.25 1.02
N GLU A 47 6.49 25.26 0.59
CA GLU A 47 6.43 25.82 -0.78
C GLU A 47 6.87 24.84 -1.88
N LEU A 48 7.52 23.73 -1.52
CA LEU A 48 7.98 22.71 -2.46
C LEU A 48 6.97 21.56 -2.62
N THR A 49 5.80 21.69 -2.01
CA THR A 49 4.81 20.61 -1.94
C THR A 49 4.14 20.31 -3.29
N VAL A 50 3.50 19.16 -3.37
CA VAL A 50 2.59 18.79 -4.47
C VAL A 50 1.38 19.71 -4.44
N PRO A 51 0.96 20.32 -5.56
CA PRO A 51 -0.25 21.13 -5.61
C PRO A 51 -1.50 20.37 -5.13
N PRO A 52 -2.44 21.00 -4.39
CA PRO A 52 -3.62 20.31 -3.86
C PRO A 52 -4.46 19.60 -4.92
N GLU A 53 -4.59 20.17 -6.11
CA GLU A 53 -5.34 19.60 -7.24
C GLU A 53 -4.67 18.34 -7.83
N GLN A 54 -3.42 18.12 -7.54
CA GLN A 54 -2.63 16.94 -7.94
C GLN A 54 -2.60 15.84 -6.85
N ARG A 55 -3.28 16.05 -5.71
CA ARG A 55 -3.37 15.08 -4.62
C ARG A 55 -4.65 14.26 -4.73
N TYR A 56 -4.52 12.97 -4.97
CA TYR A 56 -5.64 12.04 -5.09
C TYR A 56 -5.68 11.13 -3.88
N PHE A 57 -6.78 11.20 -3.13
CA PHE A 57 -7.03 10.35 -1.97
C PHE A 57 -8.07 9.29 -2.32
N ALA A 58 -7.94 8.09 -1.74
CA ALA A 58 -8.72 6.91 -2.09
C ALA A 58 -10.16 6.94 -1.54
N THR A 59 -10.85 8.09 -1.70
CA THR A 59 -12.31 8.14 -1.51
C THR A 59 -13.00 7.34 -2.62
N ARG A 60 -14.24 6.94 -2.41
CA ARG A 60 -15.01 6.16 -3.37
C ARG A 60 -14.98 6.78 -4.78
N GLU A 61 -15.32 8.07 -4.87
CA GLU A 61 -15.43 8.77 -6.15
C GLU A 61 -14.09 9.01 -6.82
N ARG A 62 -13.05 9.26 -6.03
CA ARG A 62 -11.71 9.54 -6.55
C ARG A 62 -10.98 8.28 -7.00
N LEU A 63 -11.09 7.20 -6.23
CA LEU A 63 -10.39 5.95 -6.51
C LEU A 63 -10.84 5.34 -7.86
N GLU A 64 -12.12 5.47 -8.21
CA GLU A 64 -12.64 5.06 -9.51
C GLU A 64 -12.02 5.84 -10.69
N GLN A 65 -11.51 7.05 -10.44
CA GLN A 65 -10.87 7.90 -11.46
C GLN A 65 -9.38 7.59 -11.66
N TYR A 66 -8.72 6.88 -10.71
CA TYR A 66 -7.28 6.63 -10.75
C TYR A 66 -6.80 6.02 -12.07
N PRO A 67 -7.42 4.94 -12.59
CA PRO A 67 -6.94 4.31 -13.82
C PRO A 67 -6.91 5.28 -14.99
N GLY A 68 -7.97 6.06 -15.16
CA GLY A 68 -8.07 7.05 -16.25
C GLY A 68 -7.05 8.18 -16.11
N LYS A 69 -6.91 8.74 -14.89
CA LYS A 69 -5.96 9.83 -14.65
C LYS A 69 -4.52 9.39 -14.78
N ILE A 70 -4.18 8.21 -14.29
CA ILE A 70 -2.82 7.65 -14.44
C ILE A 70 -2.52 7.39 -15.92
N ALA A 71 -3.47 6.85 -16.69
CA ALA A 71 -3.30 6.62 -18.11
C ALA A 71 -3.09 7.94 -18.90
N GLU A 72 -3.84 8.99 -18.57
CA GLU A 72 -3.67 10.34 -19.13
C GLU A 72 -2.25 10.87 -18.88
N LEU A 73 -1.80 10.85 -17.62
CA LEU A 73 -0.47 11.33 -17.25
C LEU A 73 0.64 10.53 -17.93
N ARG A 74 0.49 9.21 -18.03
CA ARG A 74 1.46 8.36 -18.74
C ARG A 74 1.49 8.67 -20.25
N ALA A 75 0.36 8.99 -20.86
CA ALA A 75 0.33 9.42 -22.25
C ALA A 75 1.08 10.73 -22.48
N GLU A 76 1.15 11.59 -21.46
CA GLU A 76 1.96 12.81 -21.43
C GLU A 76 3.45 12.56 -21.09
N GLY A 77 3.83 11.33 -20.83
CA GLY A 77 5.22 10.91 -20.56
C GLY A 77 5.57 10.78 -19.08
N ALA A 78 4.60 10.89 -18.18
CA ALA A 78 4.84 10.67 -16.76
C ALA A 78 5.25 9.21 -16.45
N LYS A 79 6.03 9.05 -15.38
CA LYS A 79 6.43 7.75 -14.84
C LYS A 79 5.63 7.44 -13.59
N LEU A 80 5.08 6.22 -13.53
CA LEU A 80 4.40 5.73 -12.36
C LEU A 80 5.41 5.09 -11.39
N VAL A 81 5.49 5.63 -10.19
CA VAL A 81 6.30 5.09 -9.09
C VAL A 81 5.37 4.61 -7.99
N VAL A 82 5.50 3.37 -7.58
CA VAL A 82 4.78 2.85 -6.41
C VAL A 82 5.68 2.82 -5.18
N VAL A 83 5.23 3.47 -4.09
CA VAL A 83 5.88 3.39 -2.78
C VAL A 83 5.02 2.48 -1.91
N TYR A 84 5.56 1.35 -1.46
CA TYR A 84 4.76 0.31 -0.83
C TYR A 84 5.39 -0.27 0.43
N GLY A 85 4.55 -0.77 1.33
CA GLY A 85 4.92 -1.68 2.40
C GLY A 85 4.40 -3.10 2.10
N ILE A 86 4.90 -4.08 2.84
CA ILE A 86 4.41 -5.46 2.80
C ILE A 86 3.61 -5.70 4.07
N GLY A 87 2.32 -5.93 3.94
CA GLY A 87 1.45 -6.19 5.07
C GLY A 87 1.63 -7.58 5.69
N ARG A 88 1.19 -7.75 6.94
CA ARG A 88 1.30 -9.02 7.67
C ARG A 88 0.53 -10.17 7.00
N ALA A 89 -0.60 -9.87 6.35
CA ALA A 89 -1.33 -10.82 5.53
C ALA A 89 -0.76 -10.95 4.10
N LEU A 90 0.43 -10.40 3.81
CA LEU A 90 1.05 -10.40 2.48
C LEU A 90 0.32 -9.53 1.45
N HIS A 91 -0.54 -8.63 1.91
CA HIS A 91 -1.22 -7.64 1.07
C HIS A 91 -0.30 -6.50 0.66
N ILE A 92 -0.65 -5.84 -0.43
CA ILE A 92 -0.14 -4.53 -0.85
C ILE A 92 -1.30 -3.55 -0.79
N ALA A 93 -1.11 -2.36 -0.23
CA ALA A 93 -2.21 -1.47 0.17
C ALA A 93 -3.18 -2.25 1.08
N PHE A 94 -4.49 -2.31 0.74
CA PHE A 94 -5.44 -3.24 1.36
C PHE A 94 -5.97 -4.28 0.37
N TRP A 95 -5.18 -4.60 -0.66
CA TRP A 95 -5.50 -5.69 -1.58
C TRP A 95 -5.18 -7.03 -0.93
N GLU A 96 -6.19 -7.63 -0.32
CA GLU A 96 -6.05 -8.82 0.53
C GLU A 96 -5.86 -10.11 -0.27
N PRO A 97 -5.09 -11.10 0.25
CA PRO A 97 -4.89 -12.40 -0.37
C PRO A 97 -6.19 -13.12 -0.75
N THR A 98 -7.20 -13.01 0.12
CA THR A 98 -8.50 -13.68 -0.07
C THR A 98 -9.24 -13.27 -1.34
N PHE A 99 -8.91 -12.11 -1.92
CA PHE A 99 -9.51 -11.66 -3.17
C PHE A 99 -9.08 -12.50 -4.37
N ALA A 100 -7.99 -13.25 -4.26
CA ALA A 100 -7.57 -14.18 -5.31
C ALA A 100 -8.67 -15.20 -5.68
N ALA A 101 -9.51 -15.59 -4.72
CA ALA A 101 -10.61 -16.53 -4.94
C ALA A 101 -11.72 -16.00 -5.87
N GLU A 102 -11.75 -14.70 -6.15
CA GLU A 102 -12.78 -14.06 -6.97
C GLU A 102 -12.42 -14.01 -8.46
N TYR A 103 -11.19 -14.43 -8.82
CA TYR A 103 -10.67 -14.37 -10.17
C TYR A 103 -10.38 -15.79 -10.71
N GLU A 104 -10.68 -16.03 -11.97
CA GLU A 104 -10.46 -17.32 -12.61
C GLU A 104 -8.97 -17.69 -12.70
N ASN A 105 -8.13 -16.69 -12.86
CA ASN A 105 -6.67 -16.87 -13.02
C ASN A 105 -5.90 -15.58 -12.67
N ALA A 106 -4.57 -15.69 -12.64
CA ALA A 106 -3.69 -14.59 -12.32
C ALA A 106 -3.78 -13.41 -13.31
N ASP A 107 -4.09 -13.65 -14.57
CA ASP A 107 -4.15 -12.60 -15.57
C ASP A 107 -5.41 -11.75 -15.41
N GLU A 108 -6.54 -12.34 -15.01
CA GLU A 108 -7.73 -11.59 -14.63
C GLU A 108 -7.52 -10.82 -13.33
N TRP A 109 -6.87 -11.44 -12.34
CA TRP A 109 -6.52 -10.79 -11.08
C TRP A 109 -5.65 -9.54 -11.32
N LYS A 110 -4.66 -9.59 -12.21
CA LYS A 110 -3.78 -8.46 -12.54
C LYS A 110 -4.51 -7.28 -13.19
N LYS A 111 -5.69 -7.47 -13.75
CA LYS A 111 -6.49 -6.40 -14.38
C LYS A 111 -7.27 -5.57 -13.36
N ALA A 112 -7.45 -6.06 -12.14
CA ALA A 112 -8.23 -5.39 -11.12
C ALA A 112 -7.54 -4.11 -10.64
N THR A 113 -8.13 -2.96 -10.94
CA THR A 113 -7.49 -1.66 -10.68
C THR A 113 -7.73 -1.14 -9.26
N HIS A 114 -8.87 -1.46 -8.67
CA HIS A 114 -9.23 -1.00 -7.32
C HIS A 114 -10.37 -1.82 -6.73
N ARG A 115 -10.61 -1.61 -5.44
CA ARG A 115 -11.77 -2.15 -4.73
C ARG A 115 -12.33 -1.12 -3.76
N ILE A 116 -13.64 -0.93 -3.83
CA ILE A 116 -14.42 -0.09 -2.91
C ILE A 116 -14.97 -1.00 -1.81
N GLY A 117 -14.86 -0.59 -0.55
CA GLY A 117 -15.34 -1.36 0.59
C GLY A 117 -14.69 -2.75 0.70
N ALA A 118 -13.39 -2.82 0.56
CA ALA A 118 -12.59 -4.04 0.72
C ALA A 118 -12.65 -4.52 2.18
N ARG A 119 -13.13 -5.74 2.41
CA ARG A 119 -13.12 -6.34 3.75
C ARG A 119 -11.71 -6.78 4.12
N LEU A 120 -11.22 -6.32 5.27
CA LEU A 120 -9.87 -6.58 5.72
C LEU A 120 -9.73 -7.97 6.35
N HIS A 121 -8.57 -8.58 6.09
CA HIS A 121 -8.18 -9.84 6.73
C HIS A 121 -7.93 -9.63 8.24
N PRO A 122 -8.25 -10.59 9.12
CA PRO A 122 -7.98 -10.45 10.56
C PRO A 122 -6.52 -10.11 10.92
N LEU A 123 -5.56 -10.65 10.18
CA LEU A 123 -4.14 -10.31 10.38
C LEU A 123 -3.82 -8.86 9.99
N THR A 124 -4.53 -8.30 9.02
CA THR A 124 -4.42 -6.89 8.63
C THR A 124 -4.98 -5.99 9.74
N ILE A 125 -6.11 -6.38 10.33
CA ILE A 125 -6.68 -5.67 11.48
C ILE A 125 -5.72 -5.73 12.68
N GLU A 126 -5.14 -6.90 12.98
CA GLU A 126 -4.16 -7.06 14.06
C GLU A 126 -2.92 -6.19 13.84
N GLN A 127 -2.36 -6.19 12.62
CA GLN A 127 -1.23 -5.35 12.26
C GLN A 127 -1.52 -3.88 12.53
N ASN A 128 -2.63 -3.37 12.02
CA ASN A 128 -3.00 -1.96 12.18
C ASN A 128 -3.29 -1.63 13.65
N ALA A 129 -3.85 -2.56 14.41
CA ALA A 129 -4.00 -2.40 15.86
C ALA A 129 -2.65 -2.16 16.54
N ILE A 130 -1.63 -2.97 16.21
CA ILE A 130 -0.28 -2.86 16.77
C ILE A 130 0.37 -1.54 16.38
N THR A 131 0.32 -1.18 15.11
CA THR A 131 1.07 -0.04 14.56
C THR A 131 0.41 1.31 14.83
N SER A 132 -0.93 1.40 14.83
CA SER A 132 -1.64 2.67 14.79
C SER A 132 -2.71 2.85 15.87
N PHE A 133 -3.23 1.76 16.47
CA PHE A 133 -4.37 1.80 17.40
C PHE A 133 -4.03 1.35 18.82
N LYS A 134 -2.75 1.35 19.22
CA LYS A 134 -2.28 0.95 20.56
C LYS A 134 -2.80 -0.43 20.98
N SER A 135 -2.74 -1.39 20.06
CA SER A 135 -3.24 -2.78 20.17
C SER A 135 -4.76 -2.92 20.38
N ARG A 136 -5.54 -1.87 20.10
CA ARG A 136 -7.01 -1.91 20.22
C ARG A 136 -7.64 -2.38 18.91
N THR A 137 -7.70 -3.69 18.70
CA THR A 137 -8.21 -4.32 17.46
C THR A 137 -9.65 -3.92 17.13
N THR A 138 -10.48 -3.68 18.14
CA THR A 138 -11.88 -3.29 17.96
C THR A 138 -12.07 -1.86 17.45
N LEU A 139 -11.02 -1.05 17.44
CA LEU A 139 -11.04 0.31 16.89
C LEU A 139 -10.51 0.41 15.48
N VAL A 140 -9.90 -0.65 14.96
CA VAL A 140 -9.46 -0.68 13.56
C VAL A 140 -10.67 -0.85 12.66
N PRO A 141 -10.87 0.00 11.65
CA PRO A 141 -11.95 -0.20 10.67
C PRO A 141 -11.81 -1.55 9.99
N ALA A 142 -12.94 -2.22 9.76
CA ALA A 142 -12.96 -3.55 9.15
C ALA A 142 -12.96 -3.52 7.61
N TRP A 143 -13.02 -2.33 7.03
CA TRP A 143 -13.16 -2.10 5.59
C TRP A 143 -12.26 -0.96 5.15
N ALA A 144 -11.89 -0.98 3.87
CA ALA A 144 -11.11 0.08 3.24
C ALA A 144 -11.41 0.19 1.75
N ASN A 145 -11.15 1.35 1.17
CA ASN A 145 -10.99 1.50 -0.27
C ASN A 145 -9.51 1.25 -0.61
N THR A 146 -9.20 0.58 -1.70
CA THR A 146 -7.82 0.21 -2.02
C THR A 146 -7.58 0.14 -3.52
N ILE A 147 -6.37 0.52 -3.95
CA ILE A 147 -5.88 0.18 -5.29
C ILE A 147 -5.68 -1.33 -5.42
N GLY A 148 -5.70 -1.81 -6.65
CA GLY A 148 -5.47 -3.21 -6.99
C GLY A 148 -4.23 -3.44 -7.84
N PRO A 149 -3.97 -4.71 -8.17
CA PRO A 149 -2.80 -5.12 -8.95
C PRO A 149 -2.72 -4.44 -10.32
N GLY A 150 -3.85 -4.15 -10.97
CA GLY A 150 -3.89 -3.43 -12.24
C GLY A 150 -3.39 -1.98 -12.17
N LEU A 151 -3.08 -1.46 -10.97
CA LEU A 151 -2.40 -0.19 -10.80
C LEU A 151 -0.99 -0.37 -10.24
N PHE A 152 -0.82 -1.10 -9.13
CA PHE A 152 0.50 -1.18 -8.51
C PHE A 152 1.49 -2.03 -9.32
N LEU A 153 1.04 -2.98 -10.13
CA LEU A 153 1.92 -3.77 -11.01
C LEU A 153 2.27 -3.06 -12.33
N GLU A 154 1.56 -2.01 -12.70
CA GLU A 154 1.89 -1.19 -13.85
C GLU A 154 2.98 -0.14 -13.58
N ALA A 155 3.50 -0.07 -12.36
CA ALA A 155 4.52 0.90 -11.99
C ALA A 155 5.81 0.69 -12.79
N ASP A 156 6.38 1.80 -13.28
CA ASP A 156 7.70 1.83 -13.93
C ASP A 156 8.82 1.57 -12.90
N TYR A 157 8.57 1.87 -11.61
CA TYR A 157 9.55 1.66 -10.54
C TYR A 157 8.86 1.46 -9.18
N GLY A 158 9.34 0.48 -8.40
CA GLY A 158 8.88 0.21 -7.06
C GLY A 158 9.88 0.63 -5.98
N ILE A 159 9.38 1.30 -4.93
CA ILE A 159 10.15 1.61 -3.73
C ILE A 159 9.46 0.95 -2.55
N GLY A 160 10.00 -0.18 -2.10
CA GLY A 160 9.44 -0.95 -0.99
C GLY A 160 10.10 -0.64 0.35
N GLY A 161 9.33 -0.70 1.43
CA GLY A 161 9.80 -0.59 2.80
C GLY A 161 9.27 -1.70 3.70
N ALA A 162 10.14 -2.25 4.57
CA ALA A 162 9.76 -3.18 5.62
C ALA A 162 10.55 -2.87 6.89
N ASP A 163 9.89 -2.36 7.91
CA ASP A 163 10.48 -1.89 9.18
C ASP A 163 9.76 -2.41 10.44
N GLY A 164 8.91 -3.42 10.29
CA GLY A 164 8.05 -3.99 11.33
C GLY A 164 8.75 -4.64 12.51
N VAL A 165 9.71 -3.93 13.11
CA VAL A 165 10.47 -4.32 14.30
C VAL A 165 9.98 -3.56 15.52
N LEU A 166 9.59 -4.28 16.59
CA LEU A 166 9.08 -3.70 17.82
C LEU A 166 10.17 -3.51 18.90
N GLY A 167 11.44 -3.65 18.54
CA GLY A 167 12.60 -3.53 19.40
C GLY A 167 13.07 -4.86 20.01
N ARG A 168 14.36 -4.96 20.36
CA ARG A 168 15.00 -6.13 20.98
C ARG A 168 14.77 -7.46 20.25
N GLY A 169 14.73 -7.42 18.90
CA GLY A 169 14.49 -8.61 18.05
C GLY A 169 13.04 -9.06 17.97
N MET A 170 12.09 -8.39 18.63
CA MET A 170 10.67 -8.67 18.44
C MET A 170 10.20 -7.97 17.17
N GLN A 171 9.63 -8.74 16.25
CA GLN A 171 9.21 -8.24 14.95
C GLN A 171 7.92 -8.95 14.48
N TRP A 172 7.15 -8.31 13.60
CA TRP A 172 5.91 -8.87 13.07
C TRP A 172 5.95 -9.06 11.54
N GLN A 173 6.94 -8.49 10.85
CA GLN A 173 6.97 -8.42 9.39
C GLN A 173 7.96 -9.38 8.72
N GLY A 174 8.83 -10.04 9.48
CA GLY A 174 9.88 -10.92 8.91
C GLY A 174 9.32 -12.05 8.07
N PHE A 175 8.28 -12.74 8.54
CA PHE A 175 7.61 -13.79 7.77
C PHE A 175 7.01 -13.26 6.46
N SER A 176 6.36 -12.10 6.50
CA SER A 176 5.77 -11.48 5.31
C SER A 176 6.83 -11.10 4.28
N LEU A 177 7.95 -10.53 4.75
CA LEU A 177 9.09 -10.21 3.88
C LEU A 177 9.67 -11.48 3.25
N TRP A 178 9.92 -12.51 4.05
CA TRP A 178 10.45 -13.78 3.57
C TRP A 178 9.53 -14.43 2.55
N SER A 179 8.24 -14.55 2.84
CA SER A 179 7.25 -15.16 1.94
C SER A 179 7.13 -14.41 0.61
N ALA A 180 7.16 -13.06 0.65
CA ALA A 180 7.08 -12.24 -0.56
C ALA A 180 8.29 -12.43 -1.49
N LEU A 181 9.45 -12.81 -0.95
CA LEU A 181 10.70 -12.95 -1.71
C LEU A 181 11.02 -14.39 -2.14
N HIS A 182 10.39 -15.40 -1.52
CA HIS A 182 10.87 -16.78 -1.60
C HIS A 182 10.18 -17.63 -2.68
N TYR A 183 8.86 -17.55 -2.80
CA TYR A 183 8.09 -18.53 -3.59
C TYR A 183 7.73 -18.09 -5.01
N GLY A 184 7.97 -16.84 -5.36
CA GLY A 184 7.58 -16.27 -6.66
C GLY A 184 6.13 -15.77 -6.68
N PRO A 185 5.71 -15.17 -7.82
CA PRO A 185 4.44 -14.48 -7.96
C PRO A 185 3.22 -15.39 -7.83
N ASP A 186 2.31 -15.07 -6.90
CA ASP A 186 1.06 -15.77 -6.64
C ASP A 186 -0.03 -14.78 -6.23
N PRO A 187 -1.25 -14.79 -6.85
CA PRO A 187 -2.38 -13.94 -6.44
C PRO A 187 -2.79 -14.10 -4.97
N TRP A 188 -2.58 -15.27 -4.37
CA TRP A 188 -2.79 -15.51 -2.94
C TRP A 188 -1.71 -14.88 -2.05
N VAL A 189 -0.68 -14.32 -2.63
CA VAL A 189 0.40 -13.62 -1.96
C VAL A 189 0.69 -12.33 -2.73
N PRO A 190 -0.18 -11.31 -2.70
CA PRO A 190 -0.06 -10.10 -3.52
C PRO A 190 1.33 -9.47 -3.49
N ALA A 191 1.97 -9.45 -2.31
CA ALA A 191 3.33 -8.93 -2.13
C ALA A 191 4.40 -9.67 -2.93
N SER A 192 4.17 -10.94 -3.33
CA SER A 192 5.13 -11.73 -4.10
C SER A 192 5.34 -11.21 -5.55
N TYR A 193 4.43 -10.37 -6.03
CA TYR A 193 4.60 -9.72 -7.33
C TYR A 193 5.55 -8.51 -7.27
N MET A 194 5.73 -7.87 -6.12
CA MET A 194 6.50 -6.64 -6.02
C MET A 194 7.96 -6.80 -6.45
N PRO A 195 8.64 -7.93 -6.17
CA PRO A 195 10.01 -8.18 -6.68
C PRO A 195 10.12 -8.31 -8.20
N THR A 196 9.01 -8.46 -8.91
CA THR A 196 9.02 -8.51 -10.39
C THR A 196 9.11 -7.13 -11.02
N LEU A 197 8.85 -6.07 -10.26
CA LEU A 197 8.98 -4.69 -10.73
C LEU A 197 10.43 -4.22 -10.64
N PRO A 198 10.89 -3.39 -11.61
CA PRO A 198 12.11 -2.63 -11.40
C PRO A 198 12.01 -1.80 -10.14
N GLY A 199 13.02 -1.84 -9.25
CA GLY A 199 12.91 -1.08 -8.03
C GLY A 199 13.89 -1.46 -6.94
N ARG A 200 13.57 -1.02 -5.73
CA ARG A 200 14.34 -1.33 -4.52
C ARG A 200 13.41 -1.61 -3.35
N LEU A 201 13.72 -2.65 -2.58
CA LEU A 201 13.09 -2.95 -1.31
C LEU A 201 14.10 -2.71 -0.19
N PHE A 202 13.77 -1.77 0.70
CA PHE A 202 14.53 -1.45 1.89
C PHE A 202 13.89 -2.15 3.09
N TYR A 203 14.68 -2.82 3.91
CA TYR A 203 14.15 -3.47 5.10
C TYR A 203 15.10 -3.33 6.30
N HIS A 204 14.52 -3.35 7.49
CA HIS A 204 15.30 -3.31 8.72
C HIS A 204 16.11 -4.59 8.85
N ARG A 205 17.39 -4.45 9.22
CA ARG A 205 18.32 -5.59 9.30
C ARG A 205 17.82 -6.76 10.17
N GLU A 206 17.13 -6.46 11.27
CA GLU A 206 16.59 -7.46 12.18
C GLU A 206 15.45 -8.31 11.58
N LEU A 207 14.81 -7.86 10.49
CA LEU A 207 13.83 -8.66 9.77
C LEU A 207 14.48 -9.76 8.93
N ALA A 208 15.72 -9.55 8.51
CA ALA A 208 16.44 -10.52 7.70
C ALA A 208 16.99 -11.70 8.51
N GLY A 209 17.22 -11.55 9.83
CA GLY A 209 17.76 -12.58 10.72
C GLY A 209 18.90 -13.44 10.14
N PRO A 210 19.50 -14.33 10.83
CA PRO A 210 20.18 -15.45 10.22
C PRO A 210 19.09 -16.39 9.66
N LEU A 211 18.75 -16.22 8.37
CA LEU A 211 17.97 -17.20 7.63
C LEU A 211 18.86 -18.43 7.42
N GLU A 212 19.10 -19.17 8.45
CA GLU A 212 19.54 -20.55 8.29
C GLU A 212 18.30 -21.33 7.86
N PRO A 213 18.28 -21.89 6.64
CA PRO A 213 17.19 -22.77 6.25
C PRO A 213 17.22 -23.94 7.24
N GLU A 214 16.19 -24.02 8.08
CA GLU A 214 15.93 -25.28 8.78
C GLU A 214 15.59 -26.30 7.70
N CYS A 215 16.55 -27.14 7.40
CA CYS A 215 16.35 -28.32 6.58
C CYS A 215 15.50 -29.30 7.38
N ASN A 216 14.21 -29.33 7.15
CA ASN A 216 13.35 -30.46 7.49
C ASN A 216 13.34 -31.47 6.36
#